data_2710326b58855509e992870e38e8f7fa
#
_entry.id   2710326b58855509e992870e38e8f7fa
#
_cell.length_a   1.000
_cell.length_b   1.000
_cell.length_c   1.000
_cell.angle_alpha   90.00
_cell.angle_beta   90.00
_cell.angle_gamma   90.00
#
_symmetry.space_group_name_H-M   'P 1'
#
loop_
_entity.id
_entity.type
_entity.pdbx_description
1 polymer ?
#
loop_
_entity_poly.entity_id
_entity_poly.type
_entity_poly.pdbx_seq_one_letter_code
_entity_poly.pdbx_strand_id
1 'polypeptide(L)'
;MKSGHRIALITSLTLATAALLGAGTGQDLRRLRGSITIDGSSTVYPVTEAIAESFKAAAPNVKVTVGVSGTGGGFKRFAANETDISNASRPIKAAEAGMCTDAGVDFIEIPVAYDGLTIVVNKGNYWAESMTVDDLKKVFLASGAARTWQDVRPEWPDRPINIYSPGTDSGTFDYFKEVVAGKKGSIRSDMSVSEDDNVLVRGVSGDEGGIGFFGVAYYLENQDTLR
;
A
#
# COMPACT_ATOMS: atom_id res chain seq x y z
N MET A 1 -32.61 48.59 60.28
CA MET A 1 -33.40 47.34 60.05
C MET A 1 -33.65 47.16 58.57
N LYS A 2 -33.39 45.88 58.07
CA LYS A 2 -33.66 45.35 56.73
C LYS A 2 -32.56 45.58 55.66
N SER A 3 -31.48 44.79 55.82
CA SER A 3 -30.67 44.33 54.68
C SER A 3 -30.79 42.80 54.65
N GLY A 4 -31.22 42.27 53.59
CA GLY A 4 -31.29 40.84 53.41
C GLY A 4 -32.24 40.48 52.24
N HIS A 5 -31.77 39.89 51.20
CA HIS A 5 -32.44 39.21 50.04
C HIS A 5 -31.99 39.73 48.69
N ARG A 6 -30.68 39.62 48.35
CA ARG A 6 -30.23 39.78 46.97
C ARG A 6 -29.06 38.85 46.58
N ILE A 7 -28.83 37.75 47.29
CA ILE A 7 -27.69 36.88 47.01
C ILE A 7 -28.09 35.47 46.46
N ALA A 8 -29.37 35.14 46.39
CA ALA A 8 -29.82 33.78 46.06
C ALA A 8 -30.19 33.53 44.58
N LEU A 9 -30.00 34.51 43.67
CA LEU A 9 -30.44 34.33 42.26
C LEU A 9 -29.32 34.27 41.20
N ILE A 10 -28.04 34.31 41.58
CA ILE A 10 -26.92 34.31 40.62
C ILE A 10 -26.25 32.96 40.55
N THR A 11 -26.44 32.05 41.50
CA THR A 11 -25.78 30.74 41.54
C THR A 11 -26.48 29.64 40.76
N SER A 12 -27.70 29.81 40.29
CA SER A 12 -28.43 28.79 39.52
C SER A 12 -28.30 28.94 38.00
N LEU A 13 -27.76 30.05 37.49
CA LEU A 13 -27.62 30.25 36.03
C LEU A 13 -26.26 29.84 35.49
N THR A 14 -25.24 29.65 36.32
CA THR A 14 -23.89 29.26 35.91
C THR A 14 -23.69 27.73 35.78
N LEU A 15 -24.58 26.93 36.39
CA LEU A 15 -24.51 25.46 36.27
C LEU A 15 -25.20 24.94 35.01
N ALA A 16 -26.13 25.68 34.40
CA ALA A 16 -26.84 25.27 33.19
C ALA A 16 -26.04 25.49 31.91
N THR A 17 -25.07 26.41 31.90
CA THR A 17 -24.22 26.69 30.74
C THR A 17 -23.01 25.76 30.61
N ALA A 18 -22.57 25.12 31.70
CA ALA A 18 -21.47 24.15 31.64
C ALA A 18 -21.90 22.77 31.10
N ALA A 19 -23.20 22.45 31.15
CA ALA A 19 -23.70 21.15 30.62
C ALA A 19 -23.93 21.13 29.09
N LEU A 20 -23.92 22.29 28.41
CA LEU A 20 -24.10 22.38 26.97
C LEU A 20 -22.79 22.37 26.16
N LEU A 21 -21.63 22.50 26.82
CA LEU A 21 -20.31 22.48 26.16
C LEU A 21 -19.66 21.08 26.10
N GLY A 22 -20.32 20.06 26.67
CA GLY A 22 -19.83 18.69 26.71
C GLY A 22 -20.50 17.72 25.73
N ALA A 23 -21.52 18.16 25.00
CA ALA A 23 -22.10 17.37 23.90
C ALA A 23 -21.24 17.56 22.64
N GLY A 24 -20.05 16.96 22.60
CA GLY A 24 -19.39 16.71 21.35
C GLY A 24 -20.42 16.00 20.46
N THR A 25 -20.77 16.60 19.35
CA THR A 25 -21.62 15.99 18.32
C THR A 25 -20.88 14.82 17.70
N GLY A 26 -20.70 13.74 18.47
CA GLY A 26 -20.29 12.46 17.96
C GLY A 26 -21.37 12.03 16.98
N GLN A 27 -21.13 12.24 15.70
CA GLN A 27 -22.03 11.81 14.66
C GLN A 27 -22.25 10.30 14.83
N ASP A 28 -23.49 9.86 15.02
CA ASP A 28 -23.82 8.44 15.14
C ASP A 28 -23.56 7.76 13.80
N LEU A 29 -22.37 7.15 13.67
CA LEU A 29 -21.93 6.49 12.44
C LEU A 29 -22.89 5.42 11.96
N ARG A 30 -23.72 4.83 12.83
CA ARG A 30 -24.73 3.84 12.46
C ARG A 30 -25.85 4.41 11.58
N ARG A 31 -25.99 5.72 11.54
CA ARG A 31 -26.96 6.40 10.67
C ARG A 31 -26.41 6.70 9.28
N LEU A 32 -25.11 6.63 9.09
CA LEU A 32 -24.49 6.85 7.78
C LEU A 32 -24.94 5.75 6.81
N ARG A 33 -25.17 6.13 5.56
CA ARG A 33 -25.54 5.25 4.46
C ARG A 33 -24.81 5.72 3.21
N GLY A 34 -24.44 4.78 2.36
CA GLY A 34 -23.77 5.07 1.09
C GLY A 34 -22.75 4.01 0.72
N SER A 35 -21.87 4.37 -0.19
CA SER A 35 -20.75 3.52 -0.61
C SER A 35 -19.45 4.32 -0.58
N ILE A 36 -18.36 3.63 -0.30
CA ILE A 36 -16.98 4.13 -0.45
C ILE A 36 -16.27 3.16 -1.37
N THR A 37 -15.72 3.68 -2.45
CA THR A 37 -14.94 2.91 -3.43
C THR A 37 -13.47 3.27 -3.29
N ILE A 38 -12.64 2.28 -3.05
CA ILE A 38 -11.20 2.40 -2.84
C ILE A 38 -10.49 1.55 -3.87
N ASP A 39 -9.40 2.04 -4.46
CA ASP A 39 -8.57 1.27 -5.37
C ASP A 39 -7.12 1.74 -5.33
N GLY A 40 -6.20 0.93 -5.82
CA GLY A 40 -4.80 1.30 -5.97
C GLY A 40 -3.82 0.21 -5.53
N SER A 41 -2.87 0.59 -4.67
CA SER A 41 -1.73 -0.24 -4.26
C SER A 41 -2.13 -1.55 -3.56
N SER A 42 -1.59 -2.67 -4.03
CA SER A 42 -1.65 -3.97 -3.37
C SER A 42 -0.94 -3.97 -2.02
N THR A 43 0.15 -3.23 -1.89
CA THR A 43 0.90 -3.08 -0.63
C THR A 43 0.03 -2.49 0.49
N VAL A 44 -0.84 -1.53 0.15
CA VAL A 44 -1.73 -0.85 1.12
C VAL A 44 -3.05 -1.62 1.30
N TYR A 45 -3.38 -2.50 0.36
CA TYR A 45 -4.64 -3.26 0.35
C TYR A 45 -4.95 -3.94 1.70
N PRO A 46 -4.03 -4.73 2.33
CA PRO A 46 -4.34 -5.42 3.59
C PRO A 46 -4.67 -4.45 4.73
N VAL A 47 -3.99 -3.30 4.79
CA VAL A 47 -4.25 -2.26 5.80
C VAL A 47 -5.64 -1.66 5.59
N THR A 48 -5.97 -1.34 4.35
CA THR A 48 -7.26 -0.74 3.99
C THR A 48 -8.41 -1.71 4.22
N GLU A 49 -8.21 -3.00 3.91
CA GLU A 49 -9.22 -4.04 4.13
C GLU A 49 -9.52 -4.23 5.62
N ALA A 50 -8.49 -4.28 6.48
CA ALA A 50 -8.66 -4.36 7.92
C ALA A 50 -9.38 -3.13 8.50
N ILE A 51 -9.06 -1.93 7.99
CA ILE A 51 -9.76 -0.68 8.36
C ILE A 51 -11.21 -0.72 7.89
N ALA A 52 -11.50 -1.18 6.67
CA ALA A 52 -12.85 -1.29 6.12
C ALA A 52 -13.71 -2.27 6.94
N GLU A 53 -13.14 -3.39 7.37
CA GLU A 53 -13.81 -4.35 8.26
C GLU A 53 -14.14 -3.72 9.62
N SER A 54 -13.19 -3.03 10.23
CA SER A 54 -13.39 -2.32 11.49
C SER A 54 -14.44 -1.21 11.34
N PHE A 55 -14.41 -0.46 10.23
CA PHE A 55 -15.36 0.59 9.93
C PHE A 55 -16.78 0.04 9.75
N LYS A 56 -16.95 -1.13 9.16
CA LYS A 56 -18.24 -1.80 9.00
C LYS A 56 -18.93 -2.06 10.35
N ALA A 57 -18.16 -2.35 11.41
CA ALA A 57 -18.73 -2.50 12.75
C ALA A 57 -19.29 -1.19 13.31
N ALA A 58 -18.65 -0.05 12.98
CA ALA A 58 -19.07 1.27 13.41
C ALA A 58 -20.18 1.86 12.52
N ALA A 59 -20.13 1.62 11.21
CA ALA A 59 -21.04 2.17 10.20
C ALA A 59 -21.64 1.05 9.31
N PRO A 60 -22.50 0.16 9.86
CA PRO A 60 -22.95 -1.07 9.19
C PRO A 60 -23.77 -0.84 7.90
N ASN A 61 -24.26 0.36 7.68
CA ASN A 61 -25.06 0.72 6.51
C ASN A 61 -24.23 1.42 5.41
N VAL A 62 -22.90 1.54 5.57
CA VAL A 62 -21.99 2.01 4.53
C VAL A 62 -21.31 0.80 3.89
N LYS A 63 -21.40 0.71 2.57
CA LYS A 63 -20.73 -0.32 1.79
C LYS A 63 -19.32 0.18 1.41
N VAL A 64 -18.28 -0.52 1.84
CA VAL A 64 -16.89 -0.25 1.42
C VAL A 64 -16.47 -1.34 0.44
N THR A 65 -15.84 -0.95 -0.68
CA THR A 65 -15.22 -1.86 -1.65
C THR A 65 -13.78 -1.44 -1.85
N VAL A 66 -12.86 -2.41 -1.83
CA VAL A 66 -11.43 -2.19 -2.01
C VAL A 66 -10.96 -3.01 -3.21
N GLY A 67 -10.35 -2.34 -4.19
CA GLY A 67 -9.77 -2.95 -5.38
C GLY A 67 -8.26 -2.82 -5.41
N VAL A 68 -7.63 -3.52 -6.35
CA VAL A 68 -6.18 -3.51 -6.57
C VAL A 68 -5.92 -3.28 -8.06
N SER A 69 -5.38 -2.10 -8.40
CA SER A 69 -4.97 -1.75 -9.77
C SER A 69 -3.55 -1.15 -9.82
N GLY A 70 -2.78 -1.29 -8.72
CA GLY A 70 -1.51 -0.63 -8.52
C GLY A 70 -1.66 0.86 -8.16
N THR A 71 -0.60 1.46 -7.62
CA THR A 71 -0.61 2.88 -7.20
C THR A 71 -0.96 3.83 -8.35
N GLY A 72 -0.34 3.63 -9.52
CA GLY A 72 -0.60 4.49 -10.69
C GLY A 72 -1.99 4.28 -11.29
N GLY A 73 -2.49 3.03 -11.28
CA GLY A 73 -3.86 2.71 -11.67
C GLY A 73 -4.87 3.38 -10.75
N GLY A 74 -4.66 3.30 -9.43
CA GLY A 74 -5.46 3.99 -8.44
C GLY A 74 -5.53 5.49 -8.64
N PHE A 75 -4.40 6.17 -8.87
CA PHE A 75 -4.40 7.61 -9.14
C PHE A 75 -5.15 8.00 -10.42
N LYS A 76 -5.05 7.20 -11.48
CA LYS A 76 -5.83 7.43 -12.71
C LYS A 76 -7.33 7.38 -12.46
N ARG A 77 -7.80 6.37 -11.74
CA ARG A 77 -9.21 6.21 -11.37
C ARG A 77 -9.69 7.29 -10.40
N PHE A 78 -8.85 7.66 -9.45
CA PHE A 78 -9.14 8.73 -8.50
C PHE A 78 -9.29 10.09 -9.23
N ALA A 79 -8.36 10.44 -10.12
CA ALA A 79 -8.45 11.64 -10.93
C ALA A 79 -9.67 11.64 -11.88
N ALA A 80 -10.13 10.45 -12.33
CA ALA A 80 -11.36 10.29 -13.10
C ALA A 80 -12.64 10.33 -12.24
N ASN A 81 -12.51 10.56 -10.92
CA ASN A 81 -13.62 10.56 -9.95
C ASN A 81 -14.40 9.22 -9.91
N GLU A 82 -13.70 8.10 -10.16
CA GLU A 82 -14.26 6.75 -10.09
C GLU A 82 -14.12 6.14 -8.70
N THR A 83 -13.23 6.68 -7.86
CA THR A 83 -12.96 6.22 -6.50
C THR A 83 -12.94 7.39 -5.52
N ASP A 84 -13.35 7.13 -4.27
CA ASP A 84 -13.33 8.10 -3.17
C ASP A 84 -11.95 8.17 -2.50
N ILE A 85 -11.21 7.05 -2.53
CA ILE A 85 -9.86 6.94 -1.93
C ILE A 85 -8.96 6.20 -2.91
N SER A 86 -7.72 6.67 -3.05
CA SER A 86 -6.64 5.97 -3.75
C SER A 86 -5.60 5.45 -2.77
N ASN A 87 -5.41 4.13 -2.75
CA ASN A 87 -4.31 3.51 -2.03
C ASN A 87 -3.00 3.74 -2.78
N ALA A 88 -1.97 4.21 -2.07
CA ALA A 88 -0.69 4.50 -2.68
C ALA A 88 0.47 4.05 -1.80
N SER A 89 1.46 3.38 -2.39
CA SER A 89 2.72 2.97 -1.74
C SER A 89 3.88 3.93 -2.02
N ARG A 90 3.59 5.08 -2.58
CA ARG A 90 4.49 6.23 -2.79
C ARG A 90 3.68 7.54 -2.81
N PRO A 91 4.34 8.69 -2.62
CA PRO A 91 3.69 9.99 -2.84
C PRO A 91 3.16 10.15 -4.28
N ILE A 92 2.13 10.97 -4.44
CA ILE A 92 1.60 11.33 -5.76
C ILE A 92 2.66 12.08 -6.58
N LYS A 93 2.82 11.73 -7.85
CA LYS A 93 3.73 12.42 -8.77
C LYS A 93 3.08 13.71 -9.29
N ALA A 94 3.89 14.69 -9.69
CA ALA A 94 3.38 15.98 -10.20
C ALA A 94 2.41 15.81 -11.40
N ALA A 95 2.67 14.84 -12.28
CA ALA A 95 1.78 14.56 -13.41
C ALA A 95 0.42 14.01 -12.96
N GLU A 96 0.40 13.16 -11.92
CA GLU A 96 -0.82 12.58 -11.35
C GLU A 96 -1.63 13.65 -10.59
N ALA A 97 -0.94 14.51 -9.81
CA ALA A 97 -1.57 15.66 -9.17
C ALA A 97 -2.15 16.64 -10.21
N GLY A 98 -1.45 16.82 -11.35
CA GLY A 98 -1.96 17.59 -12.48
C GLY A 98 -3.27 17.04 -13.04
N MET A 99 -3.39 15.72 -13.21
CA MET A 99 -4.65 15.10 -13.65
C MET A 99 -5.81 15.38 -12.67
N CYS A 100 -5.56 15.34 -11.36
CA CYS A 100 -6.58 15.69 -10.36
C CYS A 100 -7.00 17.17 -10.51
N THR A 101 -6.02 18.07 -10.64
CA THR A 101 -6.27 19.51 -10.82
C THR A 101 -7.10 19.79 -12.08
N ASP A 102 -6.73 19.18 -13.21
CA ASP A 102 -7.41 19.35 -14.51
C ASP A 102 -8.85 18.82 -14.45
N ALA A 103 -9.11 17.79 -13.65
CA ALA A 103 -10.42 17.22 -13.42
C ALA A 103 -11.22 17.91 -12.30
N GLY A 104 -10.64 18.89 -11.59
CA GLY A 104 -11.27 19.56 -10.46
C GLY A 104 -11.44 18.66 -9.22
N VAL A 105 -10.57 17.68 -9.07
CA VAL A 105 -10.55 16.75 -7.92
C VAL A 105 -9.52 17.26 -6.92
N ASP A 106 -10.01 17.74 -5.77
CA ASP A 106 -9.15 18.07 -4.62
C ASP A 106 -8.83 16.82 -3.81
N PHE A 107 -7.62 16.75 -3.27
CA PHE A 107 -7.21 15.61 -2.44
C PHE A 107 -6.33 16.03 -1.25
N ILE A 108 -6.27 15.14 -0.27
CA ILE A 108 -5.31 15.20 0.85
C ILE A 108 -4.52 13.89 0.88
N GLU A 109 -3.24 13.96 1.24
CA GLU A 109 -2.42 12.78 1.50
C GLU A 109 -2.41 12.47 3.00
N ILE A 110 -2.68 11.21 3.34
CA ILE A 110 -2.69 10.73 4.72
C ILE A 110 -1.70 9.56 4.82
N PRO A 111 -0.50 9.74 5.42
CA PRO A 111 0.40 8.64 5.71
C PRO A 111 -0.25 7.69 6.73
N VAL A 112 -0.32 6.39 6.40
CA VAL A 112 -0.99 5.38 7.24
C VAL A 112 -0.01 4.41 7.88
N ALA A 113 1.12 4.09 7.22
CA ALA A 113 2.13 3.17 7.70
C ALA A 113 3.45 3.34 6.92
N TYR A 114 4.49 2.69 7.42
CA TYR A 114 5.70 2.41 6.65
C TYR A 114 5.66 0.96 6.19
N ASP A 115 6.09 0.72 4.96
CA ASP A 115 6.26 -0.63 4.42
C ASP A 115 7.73 -0.90 4.12
N GLY A 116 8.12 -2.17 4.16
CA GLY A 116 9.42 -2.67 3.74
C GLY A 116 9.29 -3.47 2.45
N LEU A 117 10.14 -3.18 1.45
CA LEU A 117 10.29 -4.02 0.29
C LEU A 117 11.16 -5.22 0.66
N THR A 118 10.74 -6.42 0.28
CA THR A 118 11.52 -7.64 0.44
C THR A 118 11.85 -8.26 -0.91
N ILE A 119 13.05 -8.86 -1.02
CA ILE A 119 13.44 -9.73 -2.11
C ILE A 119 13.21 -11.15 -1.63
N VAL A 120 12.50 -11.94 -2.40
CA VAL A 120 12.14 -13.30 -2.03
C VAL A 120 12.55 -14.30 -3.10
N VAL A 121 12.88 -15.49 -2.65
CA VAL A 121 13.09 -16.67 -3.49
C VAL A 121 12.23 -17.83 -3.02
N ASN A 122 12.07 -18.84 -3.84
CA ASN A 122 11.39 -20.07 -3.44
C ASN A 122 12.05 -20.70 -2.20
N LYS A 123 11.29 -21.34 -1.34
CA LYS A 123 11.81 -22.02 -0.14
C LYS A 123 12.88 -23.08 -0.45
N GLY A 124 12.75 -23.75 -1.60
CA GLY A 124 13.72 -24.72 -2.09
C GLY A 124 15.01 -24.12 -2.67
N ASN A 125 15.04 -22.80 -2.87
CA ASN A 125 16.22 -22.08 -3.34
C ASN A 125 17.15 -21.78 -2.17
N TYR A 126 17.98 -22.73 -1.77
CA TYR A 126 18.92 -22.62 -0.65
C TYR A 126 20.29 -22.05 -1.04
N TRP A 127 20.54 -21.78 -2.32
CA TRP A 127 21.81 -21.22 -2.79
C TRP A 127 21.84 -19.69 -2.76
N ALA A 128 20.69 -19.02 -2.91
CA ALA A 128 20.60 -17.56 -2.90
C ALA A 128 20.07 -16.99 -1.56
N GLU A 129 20.61 -17.51 -0.44
CA GLU A 129 20.21 -17.04 0.91
C GLU A 129 20.57 -15.57 1.19
N SER A 130 21.59 -15.07 0.49
CA SER A 130 21.98 -13.66 0.56
C SER A 130 22.44 -13.17 -0.78
N MET A 131 21.96 -11.98 -1.16
CA MET A 131 22.32 -11.31 -2.40
C MET A 131 22.82 -9.90 -2.11
N THR A 132 23.83 -9.47 -2.86
CA THR A 132 24.27 -8.09 -2.87
C THR A 132 23.44 -7.28 -3.88
N VAL A 133 23.49 -5.94 -3.79
CA VAL A 133 22.88 -5.07 -4.80
C VAL A 133 23.46 -5.35 -6.20
N ASP A 134 24.74 -5.74 -6.30
CA ASP A 134 25.35 -6.09 -7.59
C ASP A 134 24.83 -7.42 -8.14
N ASP A 135 24.50 -8.40 -7.30
CA ASP A 135 23.80 -9.60 -7.75
C ASP A 135 22.38 -9.26 -8.26
N LEU A 136 21.66 -8.40 -7.55
CA LEU A 136 20.35 -7.93 -8.01
C LEU A 136 20.44 -7.20 -9.35
N LYS A 137 21.49 -6.40 -9.57
CA LYS A 137 21.73 -5.76 -10.86
C LYS A 137 21.92 -6.77 -11.98
N LYS A 138 22.68 -7.87 -11.76
CA LYS A 138 22.84 -8.93 -12.76
C LYS A 138 21.51 -9.59 -13.12
N VAL A 139 20.63 -9.79 -12.13
CA VAL A 139 19.32 -10.41 -12.31
C VAL A 139 18.32 -9.46 -12.98
N PHE A 140 18.19 -8.23 -12.49
CA PHE A 140 17.05 -7.38 -12.78
C PHE A 140 17.30 -6.27 -13.81
N LEU A 141 18.55 -5.84 -14.07
CA LEU A 141 18.80 -4.78 -15.03
C LEU A 141 18.52 -5.24 -16.47
N ALA A 142 18.03 -4.32 -17.31
CA ALA A 142 17.90 -4.53 -18.74
C ALA A 142 19.25 -4.85 -19.42
N SER A 143 20.35 -4.33 -18.88
CA SER A 143 21.72 -4.67 -19.28
C SER A 143 22.26 -5.92 -18.59
N GLY A 144 21.53 -6.49 -17.64
CA GLY A 144 21.87 -7.72 -16.95
C GLY A 144 21.82 -8.91 -17.92
N ALA A 145 22.84 -9.76 -17.88
CA ALA A 145 22.95 -10.90 -18.77
C ALA A 145 22.51 -12.21 -18.10
N ALA A 146 22.28 -12.22 -16.78
CA ALA A 146 21.99 -13.45 -16.05
C ALA A 146 20.68 -14.09 -16.52
N ARG A 147 20.77 -15.33 -16.98
CA ARG A 147 19.65 -16.20 -17.36
C ARG A 147 19.51 -17.37 -16.41
N THR A 148 20.63 -17.77 -15.81
CA THR A 148 20.70 -18.81 -14.80
C THR A 148 21.28 -18.28 -13.51
N TRP A 149 21.05 -18.98 -12.41
CA TRP A 149 21.64 -18.64 -11.13
C TRP A 149 23.18 -18.70 -11.17
N GLN A 150 23.75 -19.58 -11.98
CA GLN A 150 25.20 -19.68 -12.20
C GLN A 150 25.79 -18.42 -12.85
N ASP A 151 25.01 -17.71 -13.70
CA ASP A 151 25.45 -16.43 -14.29
C ASP A 151 25.59 -15.32 -13.23
N VAL A 152 24.86 -15.42 -12.12
CA VAL A 152 24.95 -14.47 -11.03
C VAL A 152 26.21 -14.74 -10.21
N ARG A 153 26.38 -16.00 -9.76
CA ARG A 153 27.58 -16.49 -9.06
C ARG A 153 27.94 -17.86 -9.55
N PRO A 154 29.21 -18.11 -9.95
CA PRO A 154 29.65 -19.39 -10.54
C PRO A 154 29.42 -20.61 -9.65
N GLU A 155 29.36 -20.43 -8.33
CA GLU A 155 29.11 -21.51 -7.37
C GLU A 155 27.63 -21.90 -7.24
N TRP A 156 26.71 -21.12 -7.82
CA TRP A 156 25.28 -21.41 -7.81
C TRP A 156 24.90 -22.37 -8.96
N PRO A 157 23.77 -23.07 -8.87
CA PRO A 157 23.38 -24.06 -9.87
C PRO A 157 23.09 -23.44 -11.24
N ASP A 158 23.35 -24.18 -12.30
CA ASP A 158 22.91 -23.86 -13.68
C ASP A 158 21.40 -24.12 -13.81
N ARG A 159 20.61 -23.24 -13.23
CA ARG A 159 19.15 -23.29 -13.21
C ARG A 159 18.60 -21.96 -13.72
N PRO A 160 17.58 -21.96 -14.58
CA PRO A 160 16.94 -20.73 -15.07
C PRO A 160 16.46 -19.84 -13.93
N ILE A 161 16.59 -18.52 -14.09
CA ILE A 161 16.01 -17.52 -13.21
C ILE A 161 14.67 -17.10 -13.79
N ASN A 162 13.58 -17.28 -13.04
CA ASN A 162 12.25 -16.78 -13.35
C ASN A 162 11.91 -15.63 -12.42
N ILE A 163 11.60 -14.46 -12.98
CA ILE A 163 11.42 -13.23 -12.24
C ILE A 163 9.93 -12.90 -12.12
N TYR A 164 9.51 -12.59 -10.91
CA TYR A 164 8.15 -12.19 -10.58
C TYR A 164 8.18 -10.77 -10.00
N SER A 165 7.50 -9.83 -10.64
CA SER A 165 7.63 -8.40 -10.37
C SER A 165 6.27 -7.72 -10.30
N PRO A 166 6.08 -6.74 -9.40
CA PRO A 166 5.00 -5.77 -9.55
C PRO A 166 5.09 -5.06 -10.91
N GLY A 167 3.97 -4.53 -11.37
CA GLY A 167 3.89 -3.77 -12.61
C GLY A 167 4.47 -2.37 -12.48
N THR A 168 4.56 -1.68 -13.62
CA THR A 168 5.12 -0.31 -13.69
C THR A 168 4.25 0.76 -13.00
N ASP A 169 3.01 0.45 -12.68
CA ASP A 169 2.12 1.32 -11.91
C ASP A 169 2.31 1.13 -10.38
N SER A 170 3.13 0.15 -9.96
CA SER A 170 3.44 -0.12 -8.56
C SER A 170 4.47 0.87 -7.98
N GLY A 171 4.18 1.39 -6.79
CA GLY A 171 5.16 2.17 -6.03
C GLY A 171 6.34 1.31 -5.55
N THR A 172 6.12 0.03 -5.26
CA THR A 172 7.16 -0.94 -4.91
C THR A 172 8.13 -1.16 -6.07
N PHE A 173 7.60 -1.26 -7.31
CA PHE A 173 8.42 -1.33 -8.52
C PHE A 173 9.26 -0.05 -8.72
N ASP A 174 8.66 1.13 -8.56
CA ASP A 174 9.36 2.41 -8.70
C ASP A 174 10.53 2.51 -7.70
N TYR A 175 10.29 2.15 -6.43
CA TYR A 175 11.32 2.16 -5.39
C TYR A 175 12.45 1.15 -5.67
N PHE A 176 12.09 -0.10 -6.02
CA PHE A 176 13.06 -1.13 -6.39
C PHE A 176 13.93 -0.69 -7.56
N LYS A 177 13.30 -0.15 -8.61
CA LYS A 177 14.00 0.38 -9.78
C LYS A 177 14.97 1.50 -9.39
N GLU A 178 14.57 2.42 -8.53
CA GLU A 178 15.45 3.52 -8.12
C GLU A 178 16.69 3.00 -7.36
N VAL A 179 16.51 2.01 -6.49
CA VAL A 179 17.61 1.42 -5.70
C VAL A 179 18.55 0.57 -6.55
N VAL A 180 18.01 -0.27 -7.45
CA VAL A 180 18.80 -1.25 -8.20
C VAL A 180 19.31 -0.67 -9.52
N ALA A 181 18.48 0.05 -10.26
CA ALA A 181 18.83 0.59 -11.57
C ALA A 181 19.24 2.08 -11.54
N GLY A 182 18.92 2.77 -10.44
CA GLY A 182 19.08 4.21 -10.34
C GLY A 182 18.07 4.98 -11.22
N LYS A 183 18.13 6.31 -11.14
CA LYS A 183 17.14 7.19 -11.82
C LYS A 183 17.10 7.03 -13.34
N LYS A 184 18.20 6.65 -13.98
CA LYS A 184 18.33 6.54 -15.45
C LYS A 184 18.38 5.10 -15.95
N GLY A 185 18.50 4.12 -15.06
CA GLY A 185 18.56 2.71 -15.42
C GLY A 185 17.20 2.13 -15.75
N SER A 186 17.20 0.98 -16.40
CA SER A 186 16.00 0.22 -16.77
C SER A 186 16.03 -1.18 -16.19
N ILE A 187 14.91 -1.62 -15.68
CA ILE A 187 14.64 -2.99 -15.30
C ILE A 187 14.29 -3.76 -16.58
N ARG A 188 14.67 -5.06 -16.65
CA ARG A 188 14.34 -5.93 -17.77
C ARG A 188 12.83 -6.15 -17.87
N SER A 189 12.35 -6.54 -19.04
CA SER A 189 10.91 -6.69 -19.30
C SER A 189 10.47 -8.15 -19.46
N ASP A 190 11.40 -9.10 -19.50
CA ASP A 190 11.13 -10.53 -19.62
C ASP A 190 10.86 -11.16 -18.25
N MET A 191 9.82 -10.65 -17.57
CA MET A 191 9.39 -11.03 -16.24
C MET A 191 7.90 -11.38 -16.23
N SER A 192 7.47 -12.18 -15.27
CA SER A 192 6.06 -12.37 -14.95
C SER A 192 5.60 -11.20 -14.08
N VAL A 193 4.61 -10.44 -14.56
CA VAL A 193 4.18 -9.19 -13.95
C VAL A 193 2.76 -9.30 -13.41
N SER A 194 2.51 -8.80 -12.20
CA SER A 194 1.17 -8.66 -11.62
C SER A 194 1.14 -7.46 -10.68
N GLU A 195 0.00 -6.75 -10.65
CA GLU A 195 -0.27 -5.73 -9.63
C GLU A 195 -0.82 -6.33 -8.31
N ASP A 196 -1.17 -7.62 -8.32
CA ASP A 196 -1.60 -8.37 -7.13
C ASP A 196 -0.42 -9.19 -6.59
N ASP A 197 0.10 -8.77 -5.42
CA ASP A 197 1.25 -9.41 -4.77
C ASP A 197 0.99 -10.88 -4.43
N ASN A 198 -0.27 -11.30 -4.20
CA ASN A 198 -0.61 -12.71 -4.00
C ASN A 198 -0.34 -13.57 -5.25
N VAL A 199 -0.45 -13.00 -6.44
CA VAL A 199 -0.07 -13.68 -7.70
C VAL A 199 1.45 -13.86 -7.74
N LEU A 200 2.21 -12.83 -7.33
CA LEU A 200 3.68 -12.91 -7.28
C LEU A 200 4.15 -13.94 -6.26
N VAL A 201 3.54 -13.96 -5.05
CA VAL A 201 3.79 -14.99 -4.02
C VAL A 201 3.60 -16.39 -4.58
N ARG A 202 2.46 -16.66 -5.24
CA ARG A 202 2.19 -17.97 -5.87
C ARG A 202 3.20 -18.32 -6.96
N GLY A 203 3.61 -17.31 -7.73
CA GLY A 203 4.62 -17.50 -8.78
C GLY A 203 5.96 -17.95 -8.19
N VAL A 204 6.49 -17.22 -7.22
CA VAL A 204 7.78 -17.55 -6.57
C VAL A 204 7.69 -18.86 -5.80
N SER A 205 6.62 -19.10 -5.05
CA SER A 205 6.47 -20.33 -4.23
C SER A 205 6.31 -21.58 -5.08
N GLY A 206 5.81 -21.48 -6.30
CA GLY A 206 5.65 -22.59 -7.23
C GLY A 206 6.88 -22.88 -8.10
N ASP A 207 7.94 -22.11 -8.00
CA ASP A 207 9.10 -22.17 -8.90
C ASP A 207 10.42 -22.08 -8.13
N GLU A 208 11.16 -23.20 -8.05
CA GLU A 208 12.45 -23.23 -7.35
C GLU A 208 13.51 -22.29 -7.94
N GLY A 209 13.42 -21.92 -9.21
CA GLY A 209 14.25 -20.91 -9.87
C GLY A 209 13.71 -19.50 -9.70
N GLY A 210 12.56 -19.34 -9.04
CA GLY A 210 11.84 -18.10 -8.88
C GLY A 210 12.52 -17.11 -7.93
N ILE A 211 12.53 -15.85 -8.35
CA ILE A 211 12.87 -14.67 -7.53
C ILE A 211 11.84 -13.58 -7.76
N GLY A 212 11.47 -12.87 -6.72
CA GLY A 212 10.55 -11.76 -6.82
C GLY A 212 10.82 -10.69 -5.77
N PHE A 213 10.04 -9.62 -5.83
CA PHE A 213 10.03 -8.59 -4.81
C PHE A 213 8.63 -8.02 -4.64
N PHE A 214 8.26 -7.73 -3.40
CA PHE A 214 6.95 -7.18 -3.02
C PHE A 214 6.98 -6.67 -1.56
N GLY A 215 5.85 -6.19 -1.05
CA GLY A 215 5.73 -5.71 0.33
C GLY A 215 6.02 -6.81 1.35
N VAL A 216 6.74 -6.45 2.43
CA VAL A 216 7.21 -7.39 3.46
C VAL A 216 6.05 -8.14 4.14
N ALA A 217 4.86 -7.56 4.23
CA ALA A 217 3.68 -8.20 4.83
C ALA A 217 3.35 -9.53 4.14
N TYR A 218 3.40 -9.59 2.81
CA TYR A 218 3.16 -10.81 2.04
C TYR A 218 4.22 -11.88 2.29
N TYR A 219 5.48 -11.49 2.49
CA TYR A 219 6.52 -12.44 2.88
C TYR A 219 6.25 -13.00 4.28
N LEU A 220 5.89 -12.16 5.24
CA LEU A 220 5.65 -12.59 6.62
C LEU A 220 4.50 -13.60 6.73
N GLU A 221 3.51 -13.49 5.87
CA GLU A 221 2.38 -14.44 5.81
C GLU A 221 2.70 -15.74 5.06
N ASN A 222 3.81 -15.79 4.30
CA ASN A 222 4.16 -16.91 3.42
C ASN A 222 5.57 -17.48 3.68
N GLN A 223 6.12 -17.34 4.89
CA GLN A 223 7.46 -17.81 5.26
C GLN A 223 7.62 -19.33 5.20
N ASP A 224 6.53 -20.08 5.15
CA ASP A 224 6.52 -21.54 4.98
C ASP A 224 6.87 -21.96 3.53
N THR A 225 6.63 -21.11 2.54
CA THR A 225 6.85 -21.37 1.10
C THR A 225 7.91 -20.46 0.48
N LEU A 226 8.26 -19.36 1.11
CA LEU A 226 9.23 -18.35 0.65
C LEU A 226 10.43 -18.24 1.60
N ARG A 227 11.52 -17.73 1.02
CA ARG A 227 12.75 -17.38 1.76
C ARG A 227 13.20 -15.99 1.36
#